data_7fcf06c30e52296f9c935264a0b80030
#
_entry.id   7fcf06c30e52296f9c935264a0b80030
#
_cell.length_a   1.000
_cell.length_b   1.000
_cell.length_c   1.000
_cell.angle_alpha   90.00
_cell.angle_beta   90.00
_cell.angle_gamma   90.00
#
_symmetry.space_group_name_H-M   'P 1'
#
loop_
_entity.id
_entity.type
_entity.pdbx_description
1 polymer ?
#
loop_
_entity_poly.entity_id
_entity_poly.type
_entity_poly.pdbx_seq_one_letter_code
_entity_poly.pdbx_strand_id
1 'polypeptide(L)'
;MCNFAPKINYNYYTYLMKSNGFLNFIFPNSPHRVRVNVVLLLGRIVFSVLLAYHGLIKVATFSDLSNEFPNPFGLGSAASLSLVIFAEVFCSLLVLIGLVTRLAVMPIVFAMLVAYLFVHGGYIVDGGELPFIYAIIFALIGVTGAGKYSIDYKIHKKFKHKA
;
A
#
# COMPACT_ATOMS: atom_id res chain seq x y z
N MET A 1 18.32 4.63 -51.04
CA MET A 1 18.55 4.23 -49.64
C MET A 1 17.87 5.22 -48.74
N CYS A 2 16.61 4.96 -48.32
CA CYS A 2 15.87 5.85 -47.41
C CYS A 2 16.19 5.48 -45.97
N ASN A 3 16.83 6.42 -45.29
CA ASN A 3 17.19 6.29 -43.88
C ASN A 3 15.94 6.54 -43.01
N PHE A 4 15.23 5.48 -42.63
CA PHE A 4 14.12 5.53 -41.68
C PHE A 4 14.69 5.47 -40.24
N ALA A 5 15.28 6.57 -39.77
CA ALA A 5 15.53 6.72 -38.34
C ALA A 5 14.23 7.17 -37.67
N PRO A 6 13.70 6.46 -36.65
CA PRO A 6 12.52 6.91 -35.93
C PRO A 6 12.83 8.25 -35.27
N LYS A 7 12.09 9.31 -35.59
CA LYS A 7 12.14 10.59 -34.89
C LYS A 7 11.76 10.34 -33.42
N ILE A 8 12.75 10.15 -32.56
CA ILE A 8 12.56 10.05 -31.11
C ILE A 8 12.02 11.41 -30.68
N ASN A 9 10.78 11.43 -30.21
CA ASN A 9 10.11 12.66 -29.79
C ASN A 9 10.72 13.11 -28.44
N TYR A 10 11.79 13.90 -28.50
CA TYR A 10 12.50 14.47 -27.33
C TYR A 10 11.58 15.23 -26.38
N ASN A 11 10.46 15.77 -26.85
CA ASN A 11 9.46 16.42 -26.01
C ASN A 11 8.78 15.48 -25.02
N TYR A 12 8.69 14.18 -25.32
CA TYR A 12 8.10 13.19 -24.42
C TYR A 12 9.00 12.95 -23.18
N TYR A 13 10.31 12.87 -23.36
CA TYR A 13 11.26 12.68 -22.27
C TYR A 13 11.46 13.96 -21.44
N THR A 14 11.46 15.12 -22.06
CA THR A 14 11.56 16.41 -21.35
C THR A 14 10.32 16.68 -20.49
N TYR A 15 9.14 16.21 -20.93
CA TYR A 15 7.90 16.32 -20.17
C TYR A 15 7.86 15.36 -18.95
N LEU A 16 8.52 14.21 -19.04
CA LEU A 16 8.68 13.26 -17.93
C LEU A 16 9.64 13.79 -16.84
N MET A 17 10.67 14.54 -17.25
CA MET A 17 11.67 15.08 -16.31
C MET A 17 11.19 16.35 -15.57
N LYS A 18 10.20 17.09 -16.08
CA LYS A 18 9.68 18.34 -15.47
C LYS A 18 8.53 18.10 -14.48
N SER A 19 8.08 16.87 -14.30
CA SER A 19 7.10 16.52 -13.27
C SER A 19 7.83 16.35 -11.93
N ASN A 20 7.39 17.11 -10.92
CA ASN A 20 7.95 17.04 -9.56
C ASN A 20 8.10 15.57 -9.13
N GLY A 21 9.34 15.10 -8.92
CA GLY A 21 9.65 13.70 -8.63
C GLY A 21 8.85 13.12 -7.45
N PHE A 22 8.53 13.97 -6.47
CA PHE A 22 7.71 13.63 -5.31
C PHE A 22 6.25 13.28 -5.70
N LEU A 23 5.61 14.08 -6.59
CA LEU A 23 4.26 13.80 -7.06
C LEU A 23 4.20 12.53 -7.93
N ASN A 24 5.21 12.28 -8.74
CA ASN A 24 5.29 11.03 -9.51
C ASN A 24 5.54 9.80 -8.64
N PHE A 25 6.24 9.96 -7.52
CA PHE A 25 6.41 8.89 -6.55
C PHE A 25 5.08 8.54 -5.86
N ILE A 26 4.30 9.55 -5.45
CA ILE A 26 3.01 9.34 -4.77
C ILE A 26 1.91 8.92 -5.76
N PHE A 27 1.87 9.53 -6.95
CA PHE A 27 0.81 9.33 -7.97
C PHE A 27 1.39 8.81 -9.30
N PRO A 28 1.76 7.54 -9.40
CA PRO A 28 2.37 6.99 -10.61
C PRO A 28 1.38 6.96 -11.78
N ASN A 29 1.81 7.52 -12.90
CA ASN A 29 1.05 7.49 -14.16
C ASN A 29 1.47 6.27 -15.00
N SER A 30 1.06 5.07 -14.62
CA SER A 30 1.36 3.86 -15.38
C SER A 30 0.25 3.57 -16.41
N PRO A 31 0.58 3.38 -17.70
CA PRO A 31 -0.38 2.97 -18.71
C PRO A 31 -0.65 1.46 -18.60
N HIS A 32 -1.38 1.04 -17.54
CA HIS A 32 -1.73 -0.36 -17.37
C HIS A 32 -2.86 -0.76 -18.32
N ARG A 33 -2.76 -1.96 -18.90
CA ARG A 33 -3.86 -2.59 -19.67
C ARG A 33 -5.07 -2.75 -18.74
N VAL A 34 -6.29 -2.65 -19.29
CA VAL A 34 -7.55 -2.70 -18.51
C VAL A 34 -7.60 -3.90 -17.55
N ARG A 35 -7.17 -5.08 -18.02
CA ARG A 35 -7.13 -6.31 -17.19
C ARG A 35 -6.29 -6.16 -15.93
N VAL A 36 -5.10 -5.57 -16.04
CA VAL A 36 -4.20 -5.35 -14.89
C VAL A 36 -4.83 -4.38 -13.89
N ASN A 37 -5.47 -3.31 -14.38
CA ASN A 37 -6.16 -2.36 -13.49
C ASN A 37 -7.32 -2.99 -12.73
N VAL A 38 -8.06 -3.93 -13.35
CA VAL A 38 -9.16 -4.66 -12.69
C VAL A 38 -8.59 -5.60 -11.62
N VAL A 39 -7.53 -6.36 -11.92
CA VAL A 39 -6.88 -7.24 -10.95
C VAL A 39 -6.34 -6.47 -9.76
N LEU A 40 -5.68 -5.32 -10.00
CA LEU A 40 -5.20 -4.45 -8.93
C LEU A 40 -6.35 -3.89 -8.07
N LEU A 41 -7.47 -3.50 -8.69
CA LEU A 41 -8.66 -3.04 -7.97
C LEU A 41 -9.23 -4.15 -7.08
N LEU A 42 -9.44 -5.35 -7.64
CA LEU A 42 -10.00 -6.50 -6.89
C LEU A 42 -9.08 -6.92 -5.75
N GLY A 43 -7.77 -7.08 -6.02
CA GLY A 43 -6.79 -7.41 -4.98
C GLY A 43 -6.80 -6.37 -3.85
N ARG A 44 -6.78 -5.08 -4.21
CA ARG A 44 -6.84 -3.99 -3.25
C ARG A 44 -8.11 -4.04 -2.38
N ILE A 45 -9.28 -4.25 -3.00
CA ILE A 45 -10.55 -4.34 -2.26
C ILE A 45 -10.52 -5.54 -1.31
N VAL A 46 -10.23 -6.73 -1.81
CA VAL A 46 -10.28 -7.97 -1.03
C VAL A 46 -9.33 -7.90 0.16
N PHE A 47 -8.04 -7.63 -0.09
CA PHE A 47 -7.03 -7.66 0.98
C PHE A 47 -7.17 -6.50 1.96
N SER A 48 -7.60 -5.31 1.51
CA SER A 48 -7.84 -4.19 2.43
C SER A 48 -9.05 -4.45 3.33
N VAL A 49 -10.14 -5.03 2.81
CA VAL A 49 -11.32 -5.37 3.62
C VAL A 49 -10.98 -6.45 4.65
N LEU A 50 -10.27 -7.51 4.24
CA LEU A 50 -9.86 -8.56 5.15
C LEU A 50 -8.93 -8.03 6.26
N LEU A 51 -7.95 -7.18 5.91
CA LEU A 51 -7.05 -6.60 6.90
C LEU A 51 -7.78 -5.64 7.85
N ALA A 52 -8.68 -4.80 7.31
CA ALA A 52 -9.52 -3.92 8.14
C ALA A 52 -10.38 -4.71 9.11
N TYR A 53 -10.92 -5.85 8.70
CA TYR A 53 -11.70 -6.75 9.56
C TYR A 53 -10.85 -7.27 10.74
N HIS A 54 -9.61 -7.71 10.50
CA HIS A 54 -8.68 -8.11 11.56
C HIS A 54 -8.39 -6.97 12.54
N GLY A 55 -8.19 -5.76 12.02
CA GLY A 55 -7.99 -4.56 12.85
C GLY A 55 -9.24 -4.20 13.68
N LEU A 56 -10.44 -4.32 13.10
CA LEU A 56 -11.69 -4.06 13.82
C LEU A 56 -11.94 -5.05 14.98
N ILE A 57 -11.55 -6.31 14.82
CA ILE A 57 -11.59 -7.28 15.95
C ILE A 57 -10.69 -6.78 17.08
N LYS A 58 -9.47 -6.31 16.79
CA LYS A 58 -8.54 -5.75 17.79
C LYS A 58 -9.09 -4.48 18.45
N VAL A 59 -9.85 -3.66 17.72
CA VAL A 59 -10.55 -2.50 18.32
C VAL A 59 -11.61 -2.98 19.31
N ALA A 60 -12.42 -3.98 18.93
CA ALA A 60 -13.49 -4.50 19.78
C ALA A 60 -12.96 -5.16 21.07
N THR A 61 -11.78 -5.78 21.01
CA THR A 61 -11.12 -6.46 22.14
C THR A 61 -9.97 -5.65 22.74
N PHE A 62 -9.95 -4.33 22.53
CA PHE A 62 -8.84 -3.46 22.93
C PHE A 62 -8.54 -3.53 24.43
N SER A 63 -9.56 -3.51 25.29
CA SER A 63 -9.41 -3.57 26.75
C SER A 63 -8.69 -4.83 27.19
N ASP A 64 -8.99 -5.97 26.56
CA ASP A 64 -8.44 -7.26 26.95
C ASP A 64 -7.01 -7.42 26.42
N LEU A 65 -6.75 -6.96 25.19
CA LEU A 65 -5.44 -7.08 24.53
C LEU A 65 -4.44 -6.03 24.98
N SER A 66 -4.86 -4.87 25.48
CA SER A 66 -3.97 -3.73 25.76
C SER A 66 -2.87 -4.01 26.76
N ASN A 67 -3.05 -4.96 27.67
CA ASN A 67 -2.07 -5.32 28.71
C ASN A 67 -1.11 -6.44 28.29
N GLU A 68 -1.55 -7.31 27.37
CA GLU A 68 -0.83 -8.53 26.98
C GLU A 68 -0.28 -8.49 25.55
N PHE A 69 -0.54 -7.40 24.81
CA PHE A 69 -0.14 -7.29 23.40
C PHE A 69 1.38 -7.31 23.25
N PRO A 70 1.94 -8.04 22.26
CA PRO A 70 3.36 -8.09 21.99
C PRO A 70 3.99 -6.70 21.80
N ASN A 71 5.08 -6.45 22.53
CA ASN A 71 5.77 -5.16 22.56
C ASN A 71 7.26 -5.30 22.21
N PRO A 72 7.62 -5.63 20.97
CA PRO A 72 8.99 -5.89 20.57
C PRO A 72 9.92 -4.68 20.68
N PHE A 73 9.38 -3.47 20.66
CA PHE A 73 10.15 -2.21 20.68
C PHE A 73 10.15 -1.51 22.05
N GLY A 74 9.53 -2.07 23.09
CA GLY A 74 9.49 -1.47 24.41
C GLY A 74 8.60 -0.22 24.53
N LEU A 75 7.70 0.03 23.55
CA LEU A 75 6.79 1.20 23.54
C LEU A 75 5.61 1.07 24.53
N GLY A 76 5.39 -0.13 25.06
CA GLY A 76 4.21 -0.50 25.85
C GLY A 76 3.17 -1.23 25.01
N SER A 77 2.46 -2.19 25.62
CA SER A 77 1.51 -3.07 24.93
C SER A 77 0.34 -2.30 24.32
N ALA A 78 -0.24 -1.34 25.04
CA ALA A 78 -1.34 -0.52 24.55
C ALA A 78 -0.93 0.38 23.36
N ALA A 79 0.28 0.97 23.40
CA ALA A 79 0.80 1.78 22.30
C ALA A 79 1.07 0.92 21.05
N SER A 80 1.71 -0.24 21.25
CA SER A 80 1.97 -1.19 20.14
C SER A 80 0.67 -1.67 19.49
N LEU A 81 -0.35 -2.01 20.29
CA LEU A 81 -1.68 -2.38 19.81
C LEU A 81 -2.33 -1.24 19.01
N SER A 82 -2.27 0.00 19.52
CA SER A 82 -2.82 1.17 18.83
C SER A 82 -2.17 1.43 17.47
N LEU A 83 -0.85 1.27 17.35
CA LEU A 83 -0.13 1.40 16.09
C LEU A 83 -0.52 0.31 15.08
N VAL A 84 -0.69 -0.92 15.54
CA VAL A 84 -1.16 -2.02 14.69
C VAL A 84 -2.58 -1.77 14.21
N ILE A 85 -3.49 -1.35 15.10
CA ILE A 85 -4.88 -0.98 14.73
C ILE A 85 -4.88 0.17 13.70
N PHE A 86 -4.06 1.18 13.89
CA PHE A 86 -3.91 2.27 12.91
C PHE A 86 -3.48 1.73 11.54
N ALA A 87 -2.50 0.84 11.47
CA ALA A 87 -2.05 0.24 10.22
C ALA A 87 -3.14 -0.65 9.60
N GLU A 88 -3.80 -1.51 10.38
CA GLU A 88 -4.76 -2.49 9.88
C GLU A 88 -6.12 -1.88 9.54
N VAL A 89 -6.58 -0.83 10.23
CA VAL A 89 -7.87 -0.20 9.98
C VAL A 89 -7.70 1.03 9.10
N PHE A 90 -7.02 2.07 9.62
CA PHE A 90 -6.96 3.36 8.93
C PHE A 90 -6.19 3.28 7.61
N CYS A 91 -4.97 2.72 7.63
CA CYS A 91 -4.17 2.63 6.42
C CYS A 91 -4.78 1.67 5.38
N SER A 92 -5.40 0.57 5.81
CA SER A 92 -6.10 -0.34 4.88
C SER A 92 -7.30 0.33 4.21
N LEU A 93 -8.06 1.18 4.91
CA LEU A 93 -9.15 1.96 4.30
C LEU A 93 -8.61 2.97 3.29
N LEU A 94 -7.47 3.61 3.55
CA LEU A 94 -6.83 4.48 2.56
C LEU A 94 -6.42 3.70 1.30
N VAL A 95 -5.86 2.50 1.48
CA VAL A 95 -5.52 1.61 0.36
C VAL A 95 -6.80 1.15 -0.36
N LEU A 96 -7.87 0.82 0.35
CA LEU A 96 -9.16 0.41 -0.22
C LEU A 96 -9.70 1.44 -1.21
N ILE A 97 -9.73 2.70 -0.84
CA ILE A 97 -10.21 3.79 -1.72
C ILE A 97 -9.15 4.25 -2.73
N GLY A 98 -7.90 3.87 -2.52
CA GLY A 98 -6.76 4.25 -3.36
C GLY A 98 -6.36 5.69 -3.19
N LEU A 99 -6.30 6.18 -1.96
CA LEU A 99 -5.85 7.50 -1.58
C LEU A 99 -4.49 7.41 -0.87
N VAL A 100 -3.50 8.11 -1.41
CA VAL A 100 -2.11 8.13 -0.91
C VAL A 100 -1.57 6.70 -0.69
N THR A 101 -1.93 5.80 -1.61
CA THR A 101 -1.74 4.35 -1.49
C THR A 101 -0.33 3.96 -1.13
N ARG A 102 0.69 4.56 -1.75
CA ARG A 102 2.09 4.23 -1.49
C ARG A 102 2.55 4.54 -0.08
N LEU A 103 2.05 5.63 0.51
CA LEU A 103 2.36 5.99 1.90
C LEU A 103 1.57 5.11 2.87
N ALA A 104 0.29 4.85 2.58
CA ALA A 104 -0.57 4.02 3.43
C ALA A 104 -0.10 2.56 3.54
N VAL A 105 0.55 2.05 2.50
CA VAL A 105 1.10 0.68 2.50
C VAL A 105 2.31 0.53 3.43
N MET A 106 3.11 1.59 3.64
CA MET A 106 4.33 1.49 4.46
C MET A 106 4.06 1.04 5.90
N PRO A 107 3.13 1.68 6.66
CA PRO A 107 2.79 1.20 8.01
C PRO A 107 2.23 -0.22 8.03
N ILE A 108 1.43 -0.60 7.01
CA ILE A 108 0.86 -1.94 6.91
C ILE A 108 1.98 -2.97 6.76
N VAL A 109 2.86 -2.79 5.77
CA VAL A 109 3.97 -3.72 5.52
C VAL A 109 4.88 -3.81 6.73
N PHE A 110 5.20 -2.67 7.36
CA PHE A 110 6.01 -2.64 8.58
C PHE A 110 5.35 -3.43 9.72
N ALA A 111 4.07 -3.17 10.03
CA ALA A 111 3.35 -3.88 11.08
C ALA A 111 3.27 -5.40 10.81
N MET A 112 3.02 -5.80 9.56
CA MET A 112 2.96 -7.21 9.17
C MET A 112 4.32 -7.90 9.26
N LEU A 113 5.42 -7.23 8.86
CA LEU A 113 6.77 -7.77 9.03
C LEU A 113 7.16 -7.90 10.50
N VAL A 114 6.81 -6.92 11.34
CA VAL A 114 7.03 -7.00 12.79
C VAL A 114 6.25 -8.19 13.38
N ALA A 115 4.98 -8.35 13.02
CA ALA A 115 4.19 -9.49 13.47
C ALA A 115 4.81 -10.81 13.01
N TYR A 116 5.24 -10.93 11.77
CA TYR A 116 5.86 -12.14 11.23
C TYR A 116 7.18 -12.48 11.94
N LEU A 117 8.09 -11.50 12.06
CA LEU A 117 9.44 -11.74 12.56
C LEU A 117 9.52 -11.84 14.09
N PHE A 118 8.82 -10.95 14.81
CA PHE A 118 8.98 -10.82 16.25
C PHE A 118 7.90 -11.57 17.05
N VAL A 119 6.68 -11.69 16.52
CA VAL A 119 5.61 -12.42 17.24
C VAL A 119 5.63 -13.90 16.87
N HIS A 120 5.83 -14.21 15.57
CA HIS A 120 5.83 -15.59 15.06
C HIS A 120 7.23 -16.14 14.79
N GLY A 121 8.31 -15.42 15.20
CA GLY A 121 9.70 -15.86 15.08
C GLY A 121 10.18 -16.13 13.65
N GLY A 122 9.46 -15.62 12.62
CA GLY A 122 9.74 -15.90 11.22
C GLY A 122 9.24 -17.27 10.70
N TYR A 123 8.50 -18.00 11.53
CA TYR A 123 7.95 -19.30 11.14
C TYR A 123 6.61 -19.12 10.46
N ILE A 124 6.45 -19.71 9.25
CA ILE A 124 5.20 -19.65 8.48
C ILE A 124 4.14 -20.56 9.10
N VAL A 125 4.54 -21.75 9.58
CA VAL A 125 3.63 -22.79 10.03
C VAL A 125 2.91 -22.45 11.35
N ASP A 126 3.53 -21.63 12.22
CA ASP A 126 2.97 -21.31 13.55
C ASP A 126 2.22 -19.95 13.57
N GLY A 127 1.34 -19.74 12.58
CA GLY A 127 0.49 -18.55 12.51
C GLY A 127 1.14 -17.34 11.82
N GLY A 128 2.42 -17.42 11.44
CA GLY A 128 3.12 -16.36 10.69
C GLY A 128 2.73 -16.25 9.22
N GLU A 129 1.94 -17.22 8.71
CA GLU A 129 1.49 -17.25 7.31
C GLU A 129 0.69 -15.99 6.92
N LEU A 130 -0.30 -15.63 7.72
CA LEU A 130 -1.16 -14.48 7.43
C LEU A 130 -0.40 -13.15 7.37
N PRO A 131 0.37 -12.75 8.41
CA PRO A 131 1.14 -11.50 8.34
C PRO A 131 2.18 -11.52 7.20
N PHE A 132 2.79 -12.68 6.89
CA PHE A 132 3.72 -12.79 5.77
C PHE A 132 3.02 -12.55 4.43
N ILE A 133 1.87 -13.18 4.18
CA ILE A 133 1.08 -12.99 2.95
C ILE A 133 0.63 -11.53 2.82
N TYR A 134 0.10 -10.92 3.89
CA TYR A 134 -0.28 -9.51 3.86
C TYR A 134 0.91 -8.59 3.57
N ALA A 135 2.07 -8.83 4.20
CA ALA A 135 3.27 -8.05 3.92
C ALA A 135 3.64 -8.05 2.44
N ILE A 136 3.66 -9.24 1.80
CA ILE A 136 3.98 -9.38 0.37
C ILE A 136 2.93 -8.68 -0.50
N ILE A 137 1.64 -8.93 -0.25
CA ILE A 137 0.56 -8.38 -1.08
C ILE A 137 0.54 -6.85 -1.00
N PHE A 138 0.62 -6.28 0.18
CA PHE A 138 0.65 -4.82 0.32
C PHE A 138 1.95 -4.21 -0.23
N ALA A 139 3.10 -4.89 -0.11
CA ALA A 139 4.32 -4.47 -0.78
C ALA A 139 4.16 -4.43 -2.31
N LEU A 140 3.55 -5.45 -2.90
CA LEU A 140 3.24 -5.48 -4.35
C LEU A 140 2.27 -4.36 -4.75
N ILE A 141 1.24 -4.07 -3.94
CA ILE A 141 0.33 -2.93 -4.15
C ILE A 141 1.12 -1.60 -4.08
N GLY A 142 2.06 -1.47 -3.15
CA GLY A 142 2.92 -0.29 -3.04
C GLY A 142 3.80 -0.06 -4.27
N VAL A 143 4.42 -1.11 -4.79
CA VAL A 143 5.27 -1.07 -6.00
C VAL A 143 4.43 -0.77 -7.24
N THR A 144 3.35 -1.50 -7.46
CA THR A 144 2.48 -1.36 -8.65
C THR A 144 1.65 -0.08 -8.62
N GLY A 145 1.35 0.44 -7.42
CA GLY A 145 0.47 1.58 -7.21
C GLY A 145 -1.01 1.22 -7.25
N ALA A 146 -1.85 2.21 -6.99
CA ALA A 146 -3.30 2.03 -6.83
C ALA A 146 -4.08 1.71 -8.13
N GLY A 147 -3.43 1.84 -9.32
CA GLY A 147 -4.07 1.63 -10.62
C GLY A 147 -5.01 2.76 -11.05
N LYS A 148 -5.64 2.61 -12.25
CA LYS A 148 -6.50 3.66 -12.84
C LYS A 148 -7.81 3.89 -12.09
N TYR A 149 -8.31 2.89 -11.36
CA TYR A 149 -9.55 2.95 -10.58
C TYR A 149 -9.29 3.41 -9.13
N SER A 150 -8.47 4.47 -8.95
CA SER A 150 -8.09 5.01 -7.66
C SER A 150 -8.32 6.52 -7.59
N ILE A 151 -8.43 7.05 -6.38
CA ILE A 151 -8.48 8.48 -6.15
C ILE A 151 -7.13 9.12 -6.52
N ASP A 152 -6.01 8.44 -6.23
CA ASP A 152 -4.65 8.88 -6.60
C ASP A 152 -4.55 9.19 -8.10
N TYR A 153 -5.12 8.32 -8.95
CA TYR A 153 -5.14 8.54 -10.40
C TYR A 153 -5.99 9.75 -10.81
N LYS A 154 -7.16 9.95 -10.18
CA LYS A 154 -8.04 11.11 -10.46
C LYS A 154 -7.35 12.42 -10.07
N ILE A 155 -6.69 12.44 -8.90
CA ILE A 155 -5.93 13.59 -8.43
C ILE A 155 -4.79 13.91 -9.40
N HIS A 156 -3.99 12.90 -9.77
CA HIS A 156 -2.88 13.06 -10.72
C HIS A 156 -3.37 13.65 -12.06
N LYS A 157 -4.47 13.12 -12.61
CA LYS A 157 -5.06 13.62 -13.86
C LYS A 157 -5.49 15.08 -13.76
N LYS A 158 -6.08 15.50 -12.62
CA LYS A 158 -6.52 16.89 -12.39
C LYS A 158 -5.36 17.88 -12.34
N PHE A 159 -4.25 17.50 -11.70
CA PHE A 159 -3.05 18.34 -11.64
C PHE A 159 -2.34 18.46 -13.00
N LYS A 160 -2.33 17.38 -13.78
CA LYS A 160 -1.72 17.37 -15.11
C LYS A 160 -2.46 18.28 -16.11
N HIS A 161 -3.75 18.52 -15.96
CA HIS A 161 -4.52 19.42 -16.81
C HIS A 161 -4.37 20.91 -16.47
N LYS A 162 -3.81 21.24 -15.31
CA LYS A 162 -3.60 22.63 -14.85
C LYS A 162 -2.18 23.16 -15.06
N ALA A 163 -1.24 22.28 -15.44
CA ALA A 163 0.14 22.61 -15.79
C ALA A 163 0.34 22.58 -17.29
#